data_139ea7572f282172cd8962294954a62d
#
_entry.id   139ea7572f282172cd8962294954a62d
#
_cell.length_a   1.000
_cell.length_b   1.000
_cell.length_c   1.000
_cell.angle_alpha   90.00
_cell.angle_beta   90.00
_cell.angle_gamma   90.00
#
_symmetry.space_group_name_H-M   'P 1'
#
loop_
_entity.id
_entity.type
_entity.pdbx_description
1 polymer ?
#
loop_
_entity_poly.entity_id
_entity_poly.type
_entity_poly.pdbx_seq_one_letter_code
_entity_poly.pdbx_strand_id
1 'polypeptide(L)'
;MAXXAQTPGLTDVQQSILETVREFANKEIIPHAQRLEHADEYPADILDGMREMGLFGLTIGEEYGGLGESLLTYALVVEELSRGWMSISGIVNTHFIVAYLISQHGSVDQRARLLPKMATGEVRGAFSMSEPECGSDVSAITSRAVRDGADYVLNGQKMWLTNGAYASVVATLVKTDTGADSVYGNMSTFLLEKEPGFGETAPGLTIPGKIDKMGYKGVETTEMVLDGVTVPESAVLGGVEQVGRGFYQMMDGIEVGRVNVAARACGISIRAFELAAAYAQQRRTFGQPLAKHQAIAFKLAEMGTKIEAAHALMVNAARLKDAGQRNDVEAGMAKLLASEYCAEVVQEAFRIHGGYGYSKEYEIERLMREAPFLLIGEGTSEIQKTIISRGLLREYRL
;
A
#
# COMPACT_ATOMS: atom_id res chain seq x y z
N MET A 1 -21.78 -5.29 -14.55
CA MET A 1 -21.10 -4.96 -13.30
C MET A 1 -20.51 -6.24 -12.72
N ALA A 2 -19.22 -6.20 -12.51
CA ALA A 2 -18.59 -7.39 -11.97
C ALA A 2 -18.92 -7.52 -10.50
N UNK A 3 -19.17 -8.46 -10.10
CA UNK A 3 -19.33 -8.66 -9.15
C UNK A 3 -18.46 -8.67 -8.48
N UNK A 4 -17.97 -8.06 -8.36
CA UNK A 4 -17.19 -8.05 -7.78
C UNK A 4 -17.50 -8.70 -6.75
N ALA A 5 -16.64 -9.03 -6.10
CA ALA A 5 -16.91 -9.69 -4.84
C ALA A 5 -17.76 -8.80 -3.95
N GLN A 6 -18.78 -9.34 -3.41
CA GLN A 6 -19.68 -8.57 -2.55
C GLN A 6 -19.31 -8.79 -1.09
N THR A 7 -19.54 -7.75 -0.28
CA THR A 7 -19.21 -7.78 1.14
C THR A 7 -20.51 -7.70 1.96
N PRO A 8 -20.92 -8.82 2.57
CA PRO A 8 -22.13 -8.79 3.38
C PRO A 8 -21.94 -7.97 4.65
N GLY A 9 -23.03 -7.41 5.16
CA GLY A 9 -23.05 -6.78 6.46
C GLY A 9 -22.44 -5.39 6.52
N LEU A 10 -22.39 -4.69 5.41
CA LEU A 10 -21.90 -3.31 5.41
C LEU A 10 -23.02 -2.38 5.89
N THR A 11 -22.63 -1.34 6.61
CA THR A 11 -23.55 -0.29 7.02
C THR A 11 -23.94 0.58 5.82
N ASP A 12 -25.01 1.36 5.98
CA ASP A 12 -25.43 2.29 4.93
C ASP A 12 -24.31 3.30 4.63
N VAL A 13 -23.59 3.76 5.65
CA VAL A 13 -22.47 4.70 5.47
C VAL A 13 -21.38 4.05 4.65
N GLN A 14 -21.00 2.83 4.98
CA GLN A 14 -19.97 2.11 4.21
C GLN A 14 -20.38 1.94 2.75
N GLN A 15 -21.65 1.55 2.53
CA GLN A 15 -22.15 1.38 1.17
C GLN A 15 -22.09 2.70 0.39
N SER A 16 -22.48 3.79 1.04
CA SER A 16 -22.48 5.11 0.41
C SER A 16 -21.06 5.55 0.04
N ILE A 17 -20.11 5.32 0.94
CA ILE A 17 -18.69 5.64 0.67
C ILE A 17 -18.22 4.85 -0.55
N LEU A 18 -18.51 3.56 -0.57
CA LEU A 18 -18.04 2.70 -1.67
C LEU A 18 -18.67 3.06 -3.00
N GLU A 19 -19.95 3.41 -3.00
CA GLU A 19 -20.60 3.86 -4.23
C GLU A 19 -19.96 5.13 -4.78
N THR A 20 -19.67 6.07 -3.88
CA THR A 20 -19.02 7.34 -4.26
C THR A 20 -17.62 7.08 -4.85
N VAL A 21 -16.84 6.22 -4.19
CA VAL A 21 -15.49 5.90 -4.67
C VAL A 21 -15.55 5.13 -5.99
N ARG A 22 -16.50 4.22 -6.13
CA ARG A 22 -16.68 3.46 -7.39
C ARG A 22 -16.99 4.40 -8.54
N GLU A 23 -17.89 5.35 -8.30
CA GLU A 23 -18.24 6.34 -9.33
C GLU A 23 -17.02 7.17 -9.70
N PHE A 24 -16.25 7.59 -8.69
CA PHE A 24 -15.02 8.34 -8.91
C PHE A 24 -14.02 7.53 -9.74
N ALA A 25 -13.83 6.26 -9.39
CA ALA A 25 -12.92 5.40 -10.14
C ALA A 25 -13.34 5.28 -11.59
N ASN A 26 -14.65 5.08 -11.82
CA ASN A 26 -15.16 4.93 -13.18
C ASN A 26 -15.05 6.20 -14.01
N LYS A 27 -15.29 7.35 -13.40
CA LYS A 27 -15.34 8.63 -14.13
C LYS A 27 -14.00 9.35 -14.19
N GLU A 28 -13.21 9.28 -13.12
CA GLU A 28 -12.02 10.12 -13.01
C GLU A 28 -10.71 9.35 -13.07
N ILE A 29 -10.72 8.05 -12.75
CA ILE A 29 -9.46 7.29 -12.73
C ILE A 29 -9.31 6.47 -14.01
N ILE A 30 -10.24 5.56 -14.27
CA ILE A 30 -10.11 4.62 -15.38
C ILE A 30 -9.90 5.33 -16.73
N PRO A 31 -10.63 6.40 -17.05
CA PRO A 31 -10.42 7.03 -18.36
C PRO A 31 -9.04 7.65 -18.56
N HIS A 32 -8.32 7.92 -17.48
CA HIS A 32 -7.03 8.61 -17.57
C HIS A 32 -5.84 7.74 -17.20
N ALA A 33 -6.08 6.59 -16.56
CA ALA A 33 -5.01 5.79 -15.96
C ALA A 33 -3.97 5.33 -16.99
N GLN A 34 -4.43 4.84 -18.13
CA GLN A 34 -3.52 4.29 -19.13
C GLN A 34 -2.59 5.37 -19.67
N ARG A 35 -3.14 6.54 -19.98
CA ARG A 35 -2.34 7.63 -20.50
C ARG A 35 -1.32 8.11 -19.47
N LEU A 36 -1.78 8.31 -18.24
CA LEU A 36 -0.90 8.79 -17.16
C LEU A 36 0.19 7.76 -16.84
N GLU A 37 -0.18 6.49 -16.82
CA GLU A 37 0.79 5.42 -16.57
C GLU A 37 1.87 5.39 -17.64
N HIS A 38 1.48 5.43 -18.92
CA HIS A 38 2.45 5.37 -20.02
C HIS A 38 3.36 6.59 -20.01
N ALA A 39 2.84 7.74 -19.59
CA ALA A 39 3.63 8.97 -19.53
C ALA A 39 4.45 9.07 -18.24
N ASP A 40 4.24 8.17 -17.30
CA ASP A 40 4.84 8.23 -15.96
C ASP A 40 4.55 9.58 -15.32
N GLU A 41 3.29 10.03 -15.46
CA GLU A 41 2.86 11.35 -15.07
C GLU A 41 2.14 11.33 -13.74
N TYR A 42 2.49 12.27 -12.86
CA TYR A 42 1.88 12.41 -11.55
C TYR A 42 0.39 12.77 -11.70
N PRO A 43 -0.51 12.05 -11.02
CA PRO A 43 -1.96 12.23 -11.22
C PRO A 43 -2.55 13.36 -10.36
N ALA A 44 -2.11 14.57 -10.58
CA ALA A 44 -2.49 15.71 -9.72
C ALA A 44 -4.00 15.93 -9.62
N ASP A 45 -4.69 15.87 -10.77
CA ASP A 45 -6.14 16.13 -10.78
C ASP A 45 -6.91 15.04 -10.02
N ILE A 46 -6.48 13.79 -10.17
CA ILE A 46 -7.12 12.69 -9.44
C ILE A 46 -6.93 12.88 -7.94
N LEU A 47 -5.72 13.26 -7.52
CA LEU A 47 -5.45 13.48 -6.09
C LEU A 47 -6.26 14.64 -5.53
N ASP A 48 -6.47 15.69 -6.32
CA ASP A 48 -7.33 16.79 -5.89
C ASP A 48 -8.75 16.29 -5.61
N GLY A 49 -9.29 15.45 -6.48
CA GLY A 49 -10.61 14.85 -6.25
C GLY A 49 -10.65 14.00 -4.99
N MET A 50 -9.57 13.27 -4.72
CA MET A 50 -9.49 12.45 -3.52
C MET A 50 -9.45 13.32 -2.25
N ARG A 51 -8.77 14.46 -2.32
CA ARG A 51 -8.77 15.40 -1.20
C ARG A 51 -10.18 15.91 -0.92
N GLU A 52 -10.90 16.28 -1.97
CA GLU A 52 -12.26 16.78 -1.84
C GLU A 52 -13.20 15.76 -1.21
N MET A 53 -12.98 14.46 -1.48
CA MET A 53 -13.77 13.39 -0.89
C MET A 53 -13.33 13.03 0.52
N GLY A 54 -12.21 13.58 1.00
CA GLY A 54 -11.72 13.26 2.34
C GLY A 54 -10.99 11.92 2.43
N LEU A 55 -10.56 11.36 1.30
CA LEU A 55 -9.96 10.02 1.31
C LEU A 55 -8.62 9.95 2.04
N PHE A 56 -7.89 11.06 2.12
CA PHE A 56 -6.62 11.06 2.86
C PHE A 56 -6.83 10.96 4.37
N GLY A 57 -8.02 11.32 4.85
CA GLY A 57 -8.36 11.23 6.27
C GLY A 57 -9.31 10.08 6.59
N LEU A 58 -9.48 9.13 5.71
CA LEU A 58 -10.51 8.10 5.84
C LEU A 58 -10.46 7.40 7.21
N THR A 59 -9.28 7.01 7.68
CA THR A 59 -9.13 6.29 8.95
C THR A 59 -8.66 7.17 10.10
N ILE A 60 -8.35 8.44 9.83
CA ILE A 60 -7.91 9.36 10.89
C ILE A 60 -9.13 9.72 11.73
N GLY A 61 -8.94 9.78 13.04
CA GLY A 61 -10.06 10.04 13.96
C GLY A 61 -10.76 11.37 13.72
N GLU A 62 -12.04 11.40 14.03
CA GLU A 62 -12.86 12.61 13.84
C GLU A 62 -12.32 13.78 14.65
N GLU A 63 -11.70 13.49 15.79
CA GLU A 63 -11.11 14.55 16.63
C GLU A 63 -9.98 15.29 15.92
N TYR A 64 -9.39 14.69 14.89
CA TYR A 64 -8.35 15.31 14.10
C TYR A 64 -8.84 15.72 12.70
N GLY A 65 -10.15 15.66 12.48
CA GLY A 65 -10.73 16.08 11.21
C GLY A 65 -10.87 15.00 10.17
N GLY A 66 -10.57 13.74 10.52
CA GLY A 66 -10.75 12.61 9.62
C GLY A 66 -12.17 12.06 9.66
N LEU A 67 -12.38 10.99 8.89
CA LEU A 67 -13.68 10.33 8.83
C LEU A 67 -13.85 9.23 9.88
N GLY A 68 -12.76 8.79 10.50
CA GLY A 68 -12.81 7.80 11.57
C GLY A 68 -13.31 6.43 11.14
N GLU A 69 -13.13 6.07 9.87
CA GLU A 69 -13.62 4.82 9.34
C GLU A 69 -12.72 3.65 9.70
N SER A 70 -13.29 2.46 9.63
CA SER A 70 -12.62 1.22 10.01
C SER A 70 -11.61 0.77 8.95
N LEU A 71 -10.77 -0.20 9.33
CA LEU A 71 -9.86 -0.84 8.38
C LEU A 71 -10.63 -1.53 7.25
N LEU A 72 -11.78 -2.13 7.56
CA LEU A 72 -12.60 -2.74 6.51
C LEU A 72 -13.02 -1.72 5.47
N THR A 73 -13.55 -0.56 5.91
CA THR A 73 -13.95 0.48 4.97
C THR A 73 -12.74 0.91 4.12
N TYR A 74 -11.61 1.12 4.77
CA TYR A 74 -10.39 1.52 4.08
C TYR A 74 -9.99 0.48 3.03
N ALA A 75 -10.00 -0.80 3.40
CA ALA A 75 -9.60 -1.87 2.47
C ALA A 75 -10.52 -1.91 1.26
N LEU A 76 -11.83 -1.76 1.47
CA LEU A 76 -12.78 -1.77 0.37
C LEU A 76 -12.62 -0.55 -0.54
N VAL A 77 -12.30 0.61 0.03
CA VAL A 77 -11.97 1.80 -0.77
C VAL A 77 -10.71 1.56 -1.59
N VAL A 78 -9.69 0.98 -0.99
CA VAL A 78 -8.43 0.67 -1.70
C VAL A 78 -8.70 -0.32 -2.84
N GLU A 79 -9.57 -1.29 -2.62
CA GLU A 79 -9.94 -2.23 -3.68
C GLU A 79 -10.52 -1.49 -4.90
N GLU A 80 -11.43 -0.53 -4.66
CA GLU A 80 -12.03 0.25 -5.75
C GLU A 80 -11.00 1.17 -6.42
N LEU A 81 -10.15 1.82 -5.65
CA LEU A 81 -9.11 2.69 -6.22
C LEU A 81 -8.14 1.87 -7.07
N SER A 82 -7.81 0.65 -6.62
CA SER A 82 -6.90 -0.23 -7.36
C SER A 82 -7.56 -0.79 -8.62
N ARG A 83 -8.87 -1.02 -8.58
CA ARG A 83 -9.60 -1.37 -9.80
C ARG A 83 -9.44 -0.26 -10.83
N GLY A 84 -9.39 0.97 -10.38
CA GLY A 84 -9.14 2.10 -11.26
C GLY A 84 -7.69 2.19 -11.73
N TRP A 85 -6.76 2.20 -10.79
CA TRP A 85 -5.32 2.30 -11.11
C TRP A 85 -4.53 2.08 -9.81
N MET A 86 -3.68 1.07 -9.79
CA MET A 86 -2.93 0.70 -8.57
C MET A 86 -2.09 1.86 -8.02
N SER A 87 -1.59 2.74 -8.88
CA SER A 87 -0.75 3.84 -8.42
C SER A 87 -1.50 4.76 -7.47
N ILE A 88 -2.80 4.95 -7.70
CA ILE A 88 -3.60 5.80 -6.82
C ILE A 88 -3.70 5.18 -5.42
N SER A 89 -3.97 3.89 -5.35
CA SER A 89 -4.03 3.23 -4.04
C SER A 89 -2.66 3.19 -3.37
N GLY A 90 -1.59 3.13 -4.16
CA GLY A 90 -0.23 3.18 -3.61
C GLY A 90 0.07 4.50 -2.93
N ILE A 91 -0.42 5.60 -3.51
CA ILE A 91 -0.25 6.92 -2.89
C ILE A 91 -0.94 6.97 -1.54
N VAL A 92 -2.15 6.42 -1.47
CA VAL A 92 -2.92 6.41 -0.22
C VAL A 92 -2.29 5.47 0.81
N ASN A 93 -1.69 4.36 0.36
CA ASN A 93 -1.22 3.33 1.28
C ASN A 93 -0.14 3.80 2.24
N THR A 94 0.94 4.40 1.73
CA THR A 94 2.01 4.82 2.64
C THR A 94 1.56 5.95 3.54
N HIS A 95 0.71 6.84 3.02
CA HIS A 95 0.09 7.87 3.82
C HIS A 95 -0.72 7.26 4.97
N PHE A 96 -1.56 6.27 4.66
CA PHE A 96 -2.38 5.56 5.64
C PHE A 96 -1.51 4.91 6.71
N ILE A 97 -0.42 4.25 6.31
CA ILE A 97 0.45 3.57 7.27
C ILE A 97 1.07 4.59 8.23
N VAL A 98 1.56 5.72 7.71
CA VAL A 98 2.18 6.73 8.56
C VAL A 98 1.14 7.37 9.49
N ALA A 99 -0.07 7.65 8.97
CA ALA A 99 -1.13 8.18 9.83
C ALA A 99 -1.50 7.18 10.92
N TYR A 100 -1.54 5.90 10.60
CA TYR A 100 -1.80 4.84 11.58
C TYR A 100 -0.70 4.83 12.64
N LEU A 101 0.57 4.90 12.22
CA LEU A 101 1.68 4.91 13.16
C LEU A 101 1.60 6.09 14.11
N ILE A 102 1.29 7.28 13.59
CA ILE A 102 1.18 8.46 14.43
C ILE A 102 -0.02 8.35 15.35
N SER A 103 -1.16 7.85 14.86
CA SER A 103 -2.36 7.67 15.67
C SER A 103 -2.12 6.71 16.84
N GLN A 104 -1.42 5.60 16.58
CA GLN A 104 -1.22 4.55 17.59
C GLN A 104 -0.02 4.79 18.48
N HIS A 105 1.05 5.36 17.95
CA HIS A 105 2.33 5.43 18.64
C HIS A 105 2.84 6.86 18.83
N GLY A 106 2.22 7.83 18.19
CA GLY A 106 2.68 9.21 18.26
C GLY A 106 2.49 9.83 19.63
N SER A 107 3.33 10.83 19.94
CA SER A 107 3.13 11.63 21.13
C SER A 107 1.88 12.50 20.97
N VAL A 108 1.41 13.08 22.06
CA VAL A 108 0.27 14.00 22.02
C VAL A 108 0.56 15.14 21.03
N ASP A 109 1.76 15.70 21.07
CA ASP A 109 2.14 16.78 20.16
C ASP A 109 2.16 16.32 18.70
N GLN A 110 2.74 15.14 18.43
CA GLN A 110 2.80 14.63 17.06
C GLN A 110 1.41 14.41 16.50
N ARG A 111 0.52 13.81 17.28
CA ARG A 111 -0.87 13.60 16.84
C ARG A 111 -1.57 14.92 16.55
N ALA A 112 -1.47 15.87 17.49
CA ALA A 112 -2.18 17.15 17.35
C ALA A 112 -1.66 17.99 16.20
N ARG A 113 -0.35 17.93 15.93
CA ARG A 113 0.28 18.76 14.91
C ARG A 113 0.16 18.16 13.51
N LEU A 114 0.29 16.84 13.38
CA LEU A 114 0.38 16.20 12.08
C LEU A 114 -0.94 15.63 11.55
N LEU A 115 -1.74 14.99 12.42
CA LEU A 115 -2.93 14.29 11.93
C LEU A 115 -3.96 15.20 11.27
N PRO A 116 -4.24 16.42 11.78
CA PRO A 116 -5.21 17.27 11.08
C PRO A 116 -4.78 17.61 9.64
N LYS A 117 -3.50 17.87 9.43
CA LYS A 117 -3.00 18.19 8.10
C LYS A 117 -2.91 16.95 7.22
N MET A 118 -2.67 15.78 7.83
CA MET A 118 -2.70 14.53 7.08
C MET A 118 -4.12 14.18 6.65
N ALA A 119 -5.12 14.48 7.49
CA ALA A 119 -6.52 14.20 7.17
C ALA A 119 -6.99 14.95 5.93
N THR A 120 -6.46 16.16 5.69
CA THR A 120 -6.80 16.94 4.49
C THR A 120 -5.96 16.57 3.28
N GLY A 121 -4.87 15.82 3.48
CA GLY A 121 -3.92 15.56 2.42
C GLY A 121 -2.91 16.67 2.19
N GLU A 122 -2.95 17.73 3.03
CA GLU A 122 -1.95 18.79 2.96
C GLU A 122 -0.57 18.26 3.28
N VAL A 123 -0.47 17.42 4.31
CA VAL A 123 0.75 16.71 4.66
C VAL A 123 0.53 15.25 4.33
N ARG A 124 1.41 14.69 3.50
CA ARG A 124 1.34 13.28 3.17
C ARG A 124 2.51 12.54 3.76
N GLY A 125 2.31 11.26 4.02
CA GLY A 125 3.30 10.42 4.67
C GLY A 125 3.97 9.45 3.71
N ALA A 126 5.23 9.16 4.00
CA ALA A 126 5.97 8.07 3.35
C ALA A 126 6.61 7.22 4.43
N PHE A 127 6.81 5.96 4.11
CA PHE A 127 7.30 4.94 5.04
C PHE A 127 8.65 4.45 4.53
N SER A 128 9.66 4.45 5.39
CA SER A 128 11.03 4.23 4.96
C SER A 128 11.74 3.23 5.87
N MET A 129 12.02 2.04 5.32
CA MET A 129 12.67 0.99 6.08
C MET A 129 13.79 0.33 5.28
N SER A 130 13.51 -0.08 4.05
CA SER A 130 14.48 -0.77 3.18
C SER A 130 15.65 0.10 2.81
N GLU A 131 16.77 -0.55 2.53
CA GLU A 131 18.01 0.11 2.10
C GLU A 131 18.53 -0.59 0.86
N PRO A 132 19.50 0.01 0.15
CA PRO A 132 20.01 -0.64 -1.06
C PRO A 132 20.48 -2.07 -0.85
N GLU A 133 21.00 -2.39 0.35
CA GLU A 133 21.55 -3.72 0.61
C GLU A 133 20.59 -4.62 1.40
N CYS A 134 19.42 -4.14 1.79
CA CYS A 134 18.52 -5.00 2.55
C CYS A 134 17.06 -4.58 2.41
N GLY A 135 16.20 -5.59 2.29
CA GLY A 135 14.75 -5.40 2.27
C GLY A 135 14.10 -6.32 3.30
N SER A 136 14.01 -7.63 2.97
CA SER A 136 13.40 -8.60 3.89
C SER A 136 14.16 -8.73 5.20
N ASP A 137 15.49 -8.61 5.15
CA ASP A 137 16.32 -8.70 6.36
C ASP A 137 16.49 -7.32 6.98
N VAL A 138 15.48 -6.90 7.74
CA VAL A 138 15.46 -5.59 8.37
C VAL A 138 16.61 -5.43 9.37
N SER A 139 17.06 -6.54 9.96
CA SER A 139 18.17 -6.48 10.92
C SER A 139 19.46 -5.96 10.30
N ALA A 140 19.57 -5.98 8.98
CA ALA A 140 20.78 -5.59 8.26
C ALA A 140 20.83 -4.11 7.90
N ILE A 141 19.85 -3.30 8.29
CA ILE A 141 19.90 -1.86 7.97
C ILE A 141 21.16 -1.24 8.58
N THR A 142 21.70 -0.25 7.89
CA THR A 142 22.94 0.41 8.33
C THR A 142 22.74 1.91 8.63
N SER A 143 21.64 2.50 8.18
CA SER A 143 21.33 3.88 8.53
C SER A 143 21.25 4.00 10.05
N ARG A 144 21.79 5.08 10.59
CA ARG A 144 21.87 5.21 12.06
C ARG A 144 21.66 6.64 12.51
N ALA A 145 21.19 6.77 13.75
CA ALA A 145 21.05 8.03 14.43
C ALA A 145 21.97 8.00 15.64
N VAL A 146 22.79 9.04 15.79
CA VAL A 146 23.72 9.17 16.91
C VAL A 146 23.29 10.38 17.71
N ARG A 147 23.19 10.21 19.03
CA ARG A 147 22.75 11.28 19.91
C ARG A 147 23.82 12.39 19.99
N ASP A 148 23.36 13.62 19.96
CA ASP A 148 24.20 14.81 20.09
C ASP A 148 23.44 15.82 20.95
N GLY A 149 23.65 15.74 22.26
CA GLY A 149 22.90 16.56 23.21
C GLY A 149 21.43 16.16 23.22
N ALA A 150 20.58 17.13 22.96
CA ALA A 150 19.11 16.87 22.86
C ALA A 150 18.68 16.55 21.45
N ASP A 151 19.64 16.41 20.53
CA ASP A 151 19.35 16.12 19.11
C ASP A 151 19.88 14.74 18.76
N TYR A 152 19.48 14.29 17.55
CA TYR A 152 20.05 13.11 16.90
C TYR A 152 20.54 13.52 15.52
N VAL A 153 21.67 12.95 15.12
CA VAL A 153 22.25 13.16 13.79
C VAL A 153 22.12 11.85 13.01
N LEU A 154 21.44 11.93 11.87
CA LEU A 154 21.12 10.75 11.07
C LEU A 154 21.97 10.69 9.81
N ASN A 155 22.50 9.49 9.52
CA ASN A 155 23.28 9.21 8.31
C ASN A 155 22.85 7.86 7.73
N GLY A 156 22.75 7.78 6.42
CA GLY A 156 22.43 6.54 5.74
C GLY A 156 21.74 6.76 4.43
N GLN A 157 21.27 5.67 3.85
CA GLN A 157 20.58 5.69 2.57
C GLN A 157 19.43 4.71 2.61
N LYS A 158 18.25 5.20 2.22
CA LYS A 158 17.05 4.39 2.13
C LYS A 158 16.65 4.18 0.67
N MET A 159 15.85 3.16 0.41
CA MET A 159 15.51 2.73 -0.94
C MET A 159 14.04 2.34 -1.00
N TRP A 160 13.45 2.49 -2.18
CA TRP A 160 12.09 2.03 -2.49
C TRP A 160 11.00 2.79 -1.74
N LEU A 161 11.17 4.12 -1.57
CA LEU A 161 10.17 4.95 -0.89
C LEU A 161 9.04 5.35 -1.84
N THR A 162 7.88 4.77 -1.65
CA THR A 162 6.67 5.25 -2.33
C THR A 162 6.29 6.60 -1.71
N ASN A 163 5.97 7.58 -2.54
CA ASN A 163 5.69 8.97 -2.10
C ASN A 163 6.92 9.70 -1.59
N GLY A 164 8.12 9.19 -1.85
CA GLY A 164 9.33 9.77 -1.28
C GLY A 164 9.53 11.23 -1.61
N ALA A 165 9.13 11.66 -2.80
CA ALA A 165 9.29 13.07 -3.19
C ALA A 165 8.18 13.94 -2.62
N TYR A 166 6.93 13.53 -2.78
CA TYR A 166 5.81 14.44 -2.45
C TYR A 166 5.32 14.32 -1.02
N ALA A 167 5.87 13.40 -0.24
CA ALA A 167 5.57 13.35 1.19
C ALA A 167 6.23 14.51 1.92
N SER A 168 5.59 14.94 3.01
CA SER A 168 6.13 15.97 3.90
C SER A 168 6.59 15.39 5.22
N VAL A 169 6.21 14.15 5.55
CA VAL A 169 6.70 13.45 6.74
C VAL A 169 7.04 12.02 6.36
N VAL A 170 8.25 11.59 6.74
CA VAL A 170 8.75 10.27 6.40
C VAL A 170 9.03 9.51 7.69
N ALA A 171 8.27 8.45 7.97
CA ALA A 171 8.54 7.58 9.11
C ALA A 171 9.72 6.68 8.73
N THR A 172 10.84 6.86 9.40
CA THR A 172 12.12 6.27 9.00
C THR A 172 12.71 5.43 10.11
N LEU A 173 13.00 4.17 9.82
CA LEU A 173 13.63 3.25 10.78
C LEU A 173 15.14 3.33 10.63
N VAL A 174 15.83 3.60 11.73
CA VAL A 174 17.30 3.67 11.76
C VAL A 174 17.82 2.97 13.01
N LYS A 175 19.08 2.60 12.99
CA LYS A 175 19.73 2.04 14.17
C LYS A 175 20.05 3.15 15.17
N THR A 176 19.82 2.83 16.44
CA THR A 176 20.20 3.66 17.57
C THR A 176 20.82 2.77 18.63
N ASP A 177 21.91 3.21 19.25
CA ASP A 177 22.56 2.41 20.27
C ASP A 177 21.85 2.62 21.60
N THR A 178 21.13 1.59 22.04
CA THR A 178 20.41 1.63 23.33
C THR A 178 21.05 0.73 24.37
N GLY A 179 22.05 -0.06 23.96
CA GLY A 179 22.64 -1.06 24.84
C GLY A 179 21.82 -2.34 24.96
N ALA A 180 20.74 -2.46 24.19
CA ALA A 180 19.93 -3.68 24.22
C ALA A 180 20.68 -4.87 23.61
N ASP A 181 20.40 -6.07 24.09
CA ASP A 181 21.01 -7.28 23.56
C ASP A 181 20.53 -7.60 22.15
N SER A 182 19.24 -7.41 21.91
CA SER A 182 18.65 -7.71 20.60
C SER A 182 18.89 -6.55 19.62
N VAL A 183 19.22 -6.89 18.37
CA VAL A 183 19.36 -5.88 17.31
C VAL A 183 18.06 -5.08 17.16
N TYR A 184 16.91 -5.72 17.39
CA TYR A 184 15.61 -5.06 17.24
C TYR A 184 15.32 -4.06 18.35
N GLY A 185 16.00 -4.16 19.49
CA GLY A 185 15.92 -3.17 20.57
C GLY A 185 16.85 -1.98 20.36
N ASN A 186 17.64 -2.02 19.28
CA ASN A 186 18.56 -0.96 18.89
C ASN A 186 18.12 -0.30 17.59
N MET A 187 16.83 -0.11 17.42
CA MET A 187 16.24 0.57 16.27
C MET A 187 15.18 1.54 16.74
N SER A 188 15.13 2.69 16.11
CA SER A 188 14.15 3.73 16.44
C SER A 188 13.51 4.26 15.17
N THR A 189 12.26 4.70 15.28
CA THR A 189 11.55 5.32 14.17
C THR A 189 11.55 6.83 14.38
N PHE A 190 12.04 7.55 13.38
CA PHE A 190 12.03 9.01 13.39
C PHE A 190 11.02 9.53 12.37
N LEU A 191 10.29 10.56 12.74
CA LEU A 191 9.43 11.29 11.84
C LEU A 191 10.25 12.43 11.25
N LEU A 192 10.72 12.24 10.00
CA LEU A 192 11.54 13.25 9.32
C LEU A 192 10.63 14.13 8.50
N GLU A 193 10.64 15.43 8.78
CA GLU A 193 9.81 16.39 8.06
C GLU A 193 10.64 17.06 6.97
N LYS A 194 10.03 17.28 5.83
CA LYS A 194 10.71 17.82 4.67
C LYS A 194 9.72 18.53 3.76
N GLU A 195 10.25 19.37 2.87
CA GLU A 195 9.42 19.96 1.83
C GLU A 195 9.17 18.93 0.73
N PRO A 196 7.99 18.96 0.10
CA PRO A 196 7.76 18.09 -1.06
C PRO A 196 8.69 18.45 -2.21
N GLY A 197 9.14 17.43 -2.94
CA GLY A 197 9.95 17.64 -4.13
C GLY A 197 11.20 16.80 -4.15
N PHE A 198 11.98 17.01 -5.21
CA PHE A 198 13.26 16.34 -5.42
C PHE A 198 14.41 17.26 -4.98
N GLY A 199 15.56 16.66 -4.75
CA GLY A 199 16.73 17.39 -4.31
C GLY A 199 16.81 17.45 -2.78
N GLU A 200 17.54 18.43 -2.27
CA GLU A 200 17.67 18.62 -0.83
C GLU A 200 16.42 19.31 -0.31
N THR A 201 15.55 18.54 0.33
CA THR A 201 14.22 19.01 0.75
C THR A 201 14.14 19.27 2.25
N ALA A 202 15.22 18.99 2.96
CA ALA A 202 15.46 19.41 4.34
C ALA A 202 16.98 19.37 4.51
N PRO A 203 17.55 20.11 5.46
CA PRO A 203 19.02 20.12 5.59
C PRO A 203 19.59 18.72 5.75
N GLY A 204 20.43 18.32 4.80
CA GLY A 204 21.07 17.01 4.79
C GLY A 204 20.23 15.88 4.24
N LEU A 205 18.96 16.13 3.94
CA LEU A 205 18.04 15.09 3.43
C LEU A 205 17.80 15.34 1.94
N THR A 206 18.18 14.37 1.12
CA THR A 206 18.08 14.50 -0.34
C THR A 206 17.25 13.37 -0.93
N ILE A 207 16.34 13.76 -1.83
CA ILE A 207 15.57 12.83 -2.67
C ILE A 207 16.15 12.95 -4.08
N PRO A 208 17.02 12.01 -4.52
CA PRO A 208 17.80 12.23 -5.76
C PRO A 208 16.95 12.29 -7.03
N GLY A 209 15.94 11.45 -7.11
CA GLY A 209 15.10 11.38 -8.30
C GLY A 209 14.18 10.20 -8.16
N LYS A 210 13.34 9.98 -9.17
CA LYS A 210 12.47 8.82 -9.11
C LYS A 210 13.10 7.64 -9.85
N ILE A 211 12.85 6.45 -9.31
CA ILE A 211 13.33 5.20 -9.90
C ILE A 211 12.45 4.90 -11.12
N ASP A 212 13.07 4.51 -12.22
CA ASP A 212 12.37 4.11 -13.44
C ASP A 212 11.90 2.67 -13.26
N LYS A 213 10.58 2.48 -13.21
CA LYS A 213 10.00 1.19 -12.83
C LYS A 213 9.29 0.53 -14.01
N MET A 214 9.14 -0.77 -13.92
CA MET A 214 8.39 -1.59 -14.87
C MET A 214 6.92 -1.15 -14.97
N GLY A 215 6.30 -0.89 -13.82
CA GLY A 215 4.91 -0.46 -13.70
C GLY A 215 4.76 0.35 -12.45
N TYR A 216 3.49 0.52 -11.98
CA TYR A 216 3.26 1.28 -10.76
C TYR A 216 3.78 2.70 -10.93
N LYS A 217 3.53 3.24 -12.13
CA LYS A 217 4.00 4.58 -12.50
C LYS A 217 2.95 5.61 -12.10
N GLY A 218 3.32 6.88 -12.18
CA GLY A 218 2.41 7.93 -11.70
C GLY A 218 2.56 8.19 -10.20
N VAL A 219 3.01 7.21 -9.44
CA VAL A 219 3.45 7.41 -8.06
C VAL A 219 4.96 7.22 -8.05
N GLU A 220 5.66 8.22 -7.53
CA GLU A 220 7.12 8.13 -7.52
C GLU A 220 7.58 7.15 -6.44
N THR A 221 8.66 6.44 -6.77
CA THR A 221 9.40 5.60 -5.85
C THR A 221 10.83 6.11 -5.86
N THR A 222 11.38 6.41 -4.69
CA THR A 222 12.66 7.11 -4.62
C THR A 222 13.63 6.46 -3.64
N GLU A 223 14.87 6.88 -3.73
CA GLU A 223 15.83 6.74 -2.65
C GLU A 223 15.68 7.93 -1.70
N MET A 224 16.31 7.84 -0.53
CA MET A 224 16.46 8.98 0.38
C MET A 224 17.84 8.91 0.99
N VAL A 225 18.61 9.96 0.82
CA VAL A 225 19.97 10.04 1.34
C VAL A 225 19.97 10.97 2.55
N LEU A 226 20.51 10.45 3.66
CA LEU A 226 20.65 11.22 4.91
C LEU A 226 22.13 11.47 5.14
N ASP A 227 22.50 12.74 5.16
CA ASP A 227 23.89 13.16 5.33
C ASP A 227 23.94 14.23 6.40
N GLY A 228 24.06 13.79 7.66
CA GLY A 228 24.10 14.68 8.80
C GLY A 228 22.76 15.36 9.10
N VAL A 229 21.66 14.66 8.86
CA VAL A 229 20.33 15.20 9.16
C VAL A 229 20.19 15.32 10.68
N THR A 230 20.01 16.53 11.17
CA THR A 230 19.91 16.79 12.61
C THR A 230 18.46 17.07 12.97
N VAL A 231 17.93 16.29 13.91
CA VAL A 231 16.56 16.44 14.38
C VAL A 231 16.52 16.41 15.91
N PRO A 232 15.54 17.08 16.52
CA PRO A 232 15.42 17.00 17.97
C PRO A 232 14.97 15.60 18.40
N GLU A 233 15.22 15.27 19.67
CA GLU A 233 14.78 13.97 20.18
C GLU A 233 13.27 13.82 20.13
N SER A 234 12.52 14.92 20.06
CA SER A 234 11.07 14.88 19.90
C SER A 234 10.63 14.37 18.53
N ALA A 235 11.57 14.19 17.57
CA ALA A 235 11.25 13.58 16.27
C ALA A 235 11.12 12.07 16.36
N VAL A 236 11.57 11.44 17.45
CA VAL A 236 11.34 10.01 17.65
C VAL A 236 9.84 9.77 17.76
N LEU A 237 9.34 8.78 17.01
CA LEU A 237 7.92 8.46 17.05
C LEU A 237 7.51 8.09 18.48
N GLY A 238 6.61 8.87 19.06
CA GLY A 238 6.17 8.69 20.43
C GLY A 238 7.01 9.41 21.47
N GLY A 239 8.10 10.08 21.04
CA GLY A 239 8.97 10.82 21.93
C GLY A 239 10.20 10.02 22.34
N VAL A 240 11.09 10.68 23.07
CA VAL A 240 12.40 10.12 23.39
C VAL A 240 12.30 8.82 24.20
N GLU A 241 11.22 8.65 24.96
CA GLU A 241 11.00 7.42 25.75
C GLU A 241 10.83 6.18 24.85
N GLN A 242 10.54 6.40 23.58
CA GLN A 242 10.30 5.30 22.63
C GLN A 242 11.55 4.93 21.82
N VAL A 243 12.69 5.51 22.14
CA VAL A 243 13.96 5.11 21.52
C VAL A 243 14.17 3.60 21.76
N GLY A 244 14.50 2.88 20.71
CA GLY A 244 14.65 1.42 20.78
C GLY A 244 13.37 0.65 20.49
N ARG A 245 12.25 1.34 20.29
CA ARG A 245 10.97 0.68 20.02
C ARG A 245 10.59 0.71 18.53
N GLY A 246 11.47 1.25 17.71
CA GLY A 246 11.12 1.53 16.32
C GLY A 246 10.75 0.31 15.49
N PHE A 247 11.46 -0.79 15.68
CA PHE A 247 11.17 -2.01 14.93
C PHE A 247 9.72 -2.47 15.20
N TYR A 248 9.33 -2.47 16.46
CA TYR A 248 7.99 -2.94 16.85
C TYR A 248 6.91 -2.01 16.33
N GLN A 249 7.18 -0.71 16.35
CA GLN A 249 6.24 0.28 15.79
C GLN A 249 6.05 0.04 14.29
N MET A 250 7.15 -0.12 13.56
CA MET A 250 7.08 -0.31 12.10
C MET A 250 6.38 -1.62 11.73
N MET A 251 6.61 -2.69 12.53
CA MET A 251 5.93 -3.96 12.27
C MET A 251 4.42 -3.84 12.46
N ASP A 252 3.98 -3.06 13.45
CA ASP A 252 2.56 -2.80 13.64
C ASP A 252 1.96 -2.12 12.40
N GLY A 253 2.67 -1.16 11.83
CA GLY A 253 2.23 -0.49 10.60
C GLY A 253 2.19 -1.44 9.41
N ILE A 254 3.16 -2.34 9.31
CA ILE A 254 3.22 -3.30 8.21
C ILE A 254 2.03 -4.28 8.28
N GLU A 255 1.60 -4.65 9.48
CA GLU A 255 0.46 -5.56 9.63
C GLU A 255 -0.79 -5.02 8.94
N VAL A 256 -1.12 -3.73 9.18
CA VAL A 256 -2.27 -3.15 8.50
C VAL A 256 -1.98 -2.96 7.01
N GLY A 257 -0.72 -2.76 6.65
CA GLY A 257 -0.30 -2.66 5.26
C GLY A 257 -0.55 -3.95 4.47
N ARG A 258 -0.47 -5.12 5.13
CA ARG A 258 -0.76 -6.40 4.45
C ARG A 258 -2.19 -6.45 3.97
N VAL A 259 -3.14 -5.96 4.77
CA VAL A 259 -4.54 -5.89 4.35
C VAL A 259 -4.68 -4.96 3.15
N ASN A 260 -3.96 -3.83 3.16
CA ASN A 260 -3.97 -2.91 2.02
C ASN A 260 -3.46 -3.60 0.75
N VAL A 261 -2.36 -4.36 0.84
CA VAL A 261 -1.82 -5.04 -0.35
C VAL A 261 -2.82 -6.07 -0.87
N ALA A 262 -3.47 -6.82 0.03
CA ALA A 262 -4.50 -7.77 -0.38
C ALA A 262 -5.62 -7.05 -1.12
N ALA A 263 -6.05 -5.90 -0.61
CA ALA A 263 -7.11 -5.11 -1.26
C ALA A 263 -6.68 -4.63 -2.64
N ARG A 264 -5.43 -4.19 -2.78
CA ARG A 264 -4.90 -3.77 -4.09
C ARG A 264 -4.94 -4.93 -5.08
N ALA A 265 -4.51 -6.11 -4.63
CA ALA A 265 -4.52 -7.30 -5.47
C ALA A 265 -5.93 -7.65 -5.92
N CYS A 266 -6.90 -7.57 -5.00
CA CYS A 266 -8.30 -7.82 -5.35
C CYS A 266 -8.80 -6.83 -6.39
N GLY A 267 -8.49 -5.55 -6.23
CA GLY A 267 -8.93 -4.53 -7.17
C GLY A 267 -8.38 -4.75 -8.57
N ILE A 268 -7.08 -5.05 -8.66
CA ILE A 268 -6.44 -5.34 -9.96
C ILE A 268 -7.08 -6.58 -10.59
N SER A 269 -7.33 -7.62 -9.79
CA SER A 269 -7.95 -8.84 -10.28
C SER A 269 -9.35 -8.57 -10.82
N ILE A 270 -10.13 -7.78 -10.11
CA ILE A 270 -11.49 -7.42 -10.55
C ILE A 270 -11.40 -6.68 -11.89
N ARG A 271 -10.49 -5.73 -12.02
CA ARG A 271 -10.35 -5.00 -13.29
C ARG A 271 -9.95 -5.94 -14.42
N ALA A 272 -8.98 -6.81 -14.16
CA ALA A 272 -8.56 -7.79 -15.17
C ALA A 272 -9.73 -8.66 -15.61
N PHE A 273 -10.56 -9.08 -14.66
CA PHE A 273 -11.73 -9.89 -14.97
C PHE A 273 -12.74 -9.10 -15.80
N GLU A 274 -13.01 -7.84 -15.44
CA GLU A 274 -13.93 -7.00 -16.21
C GLU A 274 -13.48 -6.89 -17.66
N LEU A 275 -12.20 -6.64 -17.87
CA LEU A 275 -11.63 -6.49 -19.21
C LEU A 275 -11.73 -7.80 -20.00
N ALA A 276 -11.37 -8.92 -19.37
CA ALA A 276 -11.38 -10.22 -20.03
C ALA A 276 -12.80 -10.66 -20.38
N ALA A 277 -13.74 -10.46 -19.44
CA ALA A 277 -15.13 -10.86 -19.66
C ALA A 277 -15.75 -10.06 -20.80
N ALA A 278 -15.49 -8.76 -20.84
CA ALA A 278 -16.00 -7.91 -21.92
C ALA A 278 -15.40 -8.33 -23.26
N TYR A 279 -14.08 -8.51 -23.29
CA TYR A 279 -13.39 -8.88 -24.52
C TYR A 279 -13.89 -10.24 -25.04
N ALA A 280 -14.05 -11.23 -24.14
CA ALA A 280 -14.47 -12.58 -24.52
C ALA A 280 -15.87 -12.61 -25.11
N GLN A 281 -16.71 -11.66 -24.74
CA GLN A 281 -18.07 -11.61 -25.31
C GLN A 281 -18.11 -10.89 -26.65
N GLN A 282 -17.12 -10.06 -26.95
CA GLN A 282 -17.06 -9.27 -28.18
C GLN A 282 -16.23 -9.95 -29.27
N ARG A 283 -15.08 -10.49 -28.92
CA ARG A 283 -14.16 -11.09 -29.87
C ARG A 283 -14.71 -12.44 -30.35
N ARG A 284 -14.69 -12.66 -31.64
CA ARG A 284 -15.21 -13.88 -32.24
C ARG A 284 -14.08 -14.67 -32.89
N THR A 285 -14.10 -15.99 -32.70
CA THR A 285 -13.19 -16.92 -33.34
C THR A 285 -13.98 -18.20 -33.65
N PHE A 286 -13.64 -18.84 -34.76
CA PHE A 286 -14.31 -20.09 -35.17
C PHE A 286 -15.84 -19.94 -35.15
N GLY A 287 -16.32 -18.76 -35.57
CA GLY A 287 -17.73 -18.51 -35.77
C GLY A 287 -18.54 -18.14 -34.53
N GLN A 288 -17.91 -17.97 -33.39
CA GLN A 288 -18.65 -17.64 -32.17
C GLN A 288 -17.81 -16.78 -31.23
N PRO A 289 -18.44 -16.08 -30.27
CA PRO A 289 -17.69 -15.31 -29.30
C PRO A 289 -16.73 -16.18 -28.49
N LEU A 290 -15.59 -15.62 -28.08
CA LEU A 290 -14.62 -16.36 -27.28
C LEU A 290 -15.26 -17.00 -26.05
N ALA A 291 -16.18 -16.28 -25.40
CA ALA A 291 -16.81 -16.76 -24.16
C ALA A 291 -17.60 -18.07 -24.36
N LYS A 292 -17.94 -18.41 -25.61
CA LYS A 292 -18.67 -19.65 -25.91
C LYS A 292 -17.76 -20.86 -26.05
N HIS A 293 -16.44 -20.64 -26.11
CA HIS A 293 -15.50 -21.77 -26.12
C HIS A 293 -15.28 -22.23 -24.68
N GLN A 294 -15.38 -23.52 -24.43
CA GLN A 294 -15.32 -24.08 -23.08
C GLN A 294 -14.05 -23.71 -22.36
N ALA A 295 -12.90 -23.71 -23.05
CA ALA A 295 -11.64 -23.38 -22.44
C ALA A 295 -11.64 -21.95 -21.88
N ILE A 296 -12.27 -21.00 -22.59
CA ILE A 296 -12.35 -19.61 -22.14
C ILE A 296 -13.35 -19.48 -20.99
N ALA A 297 -14.51 -20.15 -21.12
CA ALA A 297 -15.53 -20.13 -20.07
C ALA A 297 -14.95 -20.65 -18.74
N PHE A 298 -14.14 -21.71 -18.79
CA PHE A 298 -13.52 -22.28 -17.60
C PHE A 298 -12.51 -21.31 -16.98
N LYS A 299 -11.72 -20.61 -17.81
CA LYS A 299 -10.80 -19.60 -17.31
C LYS A 299 -11.56 -18.51 -16.54
N LEU A 300 -12.65 -18.03 -17.11
CA LEU A 300 -13.44 -16.98 -16.44
C LEU A 300 -14.02 -17.48 -15.11
N ALA A 301 -14.47 -18.74 -15.07
CA ALA A 301 -14.99 -19.31 -13.82
C ALA A 301 -13.92 -19.40 -12.75
N GLU A 302 -12.72 -19.85 -13.13
CA GLU A 302 -11.61 -19.96 -12.18
C GLU A 302 -11.16 -18.59 -11.70
N MET A 303 -11.08 -17.61 -12.62
CA MET A 303 -10.71 -16.24 -12.27
C MET A 303 -11.69 -15.66 -11.25
N GLY A 304 -12.98 -15.80 -11.51
CA GLY A 304 -14.00 -15.28 -10.59
C GLY A 304 -13.92 -15.95 -9.21
N THR A 305 -13.70 -17.27 -9.20
CA THR A 305 -13.57 -18.01 -7.93
C THR A 305 -12.37 -17.51 -7.12
N LYS A 306 -11.25 -17.29 -7.78
CA LYS A 306 -10.05 -16.80 -7.11
C LYS A 306 -10.26 -15.40 -6.54
N ILE A 307 -10.97 -14.54 -7.28
CA ILE A 307 -11.26 -13.19 -6.79
C ILE A 307 -12.12 -13.25 -5.53
N GLU A 308 -13.17 -14.08 -5.54
CA GLU A 308 -14.04 -14.22 -4.38
C GLU A 308 -13.28 -14.73 -3.16
N ALA A 309 -12.43 -15.72 -3.36
CA ALA A 309 -11.65 -16.30 -2.26
C ALA A 309 -10.70 -15.25 -1.65
N ALA A 310 -10.00 -14.51 -2.51
CA ALA A 310 -9.06 -13.50 -2.05
C ALA A 310 -9.78 -12.38 -1.31
N HIS A 311 -10.90 -11.92 -1.86
CA HIS A 311 -11.70 -10.86 -1.24
C HIS A 311 -12.20 -11.31 0.14
N ALA A 312 -12.70 -12.54 0.24
CA ALA A 312 -13.23 -13.05 1.51
C ALA A 312 -12.14 -13.09 2.60
N LEU A 313 -10.93 -13.52 2.23
CA LEU A 313 -9.82 -13.53 3.20
C LEU A 313 -9.44 -12.11 3.62
N MET A 314 -9.40 -11.19 2.68
CA MET A 314 -9.07 -9.80 2.97
C MET A 314 -10.09 -9.18 3.93
N VAL A 315 -11.39 -9.42 3.66
CA VAL A 315 -12.45 -8.91 4.52
C VAL A 315 -12.34 -9.50 5.93
N ASN A 316 -12.08 -10.81 6.00
CA ASN A 316 -11.93 -11.47 7.30
C ASN A 316 -10.79 -10.85 8.10
N ALA A 317 -9.62 -10.67 7.47
CA ALA A 317 -8.47 -10.09 8.16
C ALA A 317 -8.78 -8.68 8.67
N ALA A 318 -9.45 -7.86 7.85
CA ALA A 318 -9.80 -6.51 8.24
C ALA A 318 -10.77 -6.49 9.41
N ARG A 319 -11.78 -7.35 9.36
CA ARG A 319 -12.79 -7.43 10.43
C ARG A 319 -12.21 -7.85 11.76
N LEU A 320 -11.27 -8.80 11.73
CA LEU A 320 -10.61 -9.23 12.96
C LEU A 320 -9.86 -8.06 13.60
N LYS A 321 -9.13 -7.29 12.80
CA LYS A 321 -8.40 -6.13 13.32
C LYS A 321 -9.38 -5.09 13.89
N ASP A 322 -10.46 -4.82 13.17
CA ASP A 322 -11.46 -3.86 13.64
C ASP A 322 -12.13 -4.30 14.93
N ALA A 323 -12.23 -5.60 15.16
CA ALA A 323 -12.79 -6.16 16.39
C ALA A 323 -11.78 -6.21 17.54
N GLY A 324 -10.56 -5.69 17.32
CA GLY A 324 -9.53 -5.70 18.34
C GLY A 324 -8.85 -7.06 18.53
N GLN A 325 -9.02 -7.97 17.57
CA GLN A 325 -8.46 -9.32 17.65
C GLN A 325 -7.15 -9.40 16.89
N ARG A 326 -6.30 -10.33 17.29
CA ARG A 326 -5.04 -10.58 16.61
C ARG A 326 -5.33 -11.12 15.21
N ASN A 327 -4.63 -10.59 14.20
CA ASN A 327 -4.87 -10.99 12.81
C ASN A 327 -3.60 -11.18 12.01
N ASP A 328 -2.44 -11.35 12.64
CA ASP A 328 -1.18 -11.44 11.89
C ASP A 328 -1.17 -12.61 10.92
N VAL A 329 -1.70 -13.77 11.33
CA VAL A 329 -1.79 -14.94 10.46
C VAL A 329 -2.78 -14.69 9.32
N GLU A 330 -3.96 -14.17 9.66
CA GLU A 330 -5.00 -13.94 8.66
C GLU A 330 -4.61 -12.85 7.66
N ALA A 331 -3.94 -11.79 8.14
CA ALA A 331 -3.44 -10.75 7.23
C ALA A 331 -2.37 -11.31 6.30
N GLY A 332 -1.49 -12.17 6.82
CA GLY A 332 -0.50 -12.85 5.99
C GLY A 332 -1.14 -13.75 4.95
N MET A 333 -2.15 -14.51 5.35
CA MET A 333 -2.88 -15.38 4.42
C MET A 333 -3.58 -14.56 3.33
N ALA A 334 -4.21 -13.45 3.72
CA ALA A 334 -4.91 -12.60 2.76
C ALA A 334 -3.93 -12.01 1.75
N LYS A 335 -2.80 -11.48 2.23
CA LYS A 335 -1.79 -10.89 1.33
C LYS A 335 -1.22 -11.97 0.40
N LEU A 336 -0.88 -13.12 0.94
CA LEU A 336 -0.32 -14.21 0.14
C LEU A 336 -1.29 -14.65 -0.95
N LEU A 337 -2.49 -15.03 -0.56
CA LEU A 337 -3.45 -15.57 -1.52
C LEU A 337 -3.85 -14.54 -2.55
N ALA A 338 -4.17 -13.31 -2.11
CA ALA A 338 -4.64 -12.28 -3.01
C ALA A 338 -3.57 -11.92 -4.04
N SER A 339 -2.31 -11.78 -3.63
CA SER A 339 -1.25 -11.39 -4.56
C SER A 339 -0.92 -12.52 -5.53
N GLU A 340 -0.88 -13.77 -5.06
CA GLU A 340 -0.62 -14.91 -5.95
C GLU A 340 -1.77 -15.11 -6.93
N TYR A 341 -3.01 -15.03 -6.45
CA TYR A 341 -4.18 -15.15 -7.33
C TYR A 341 -4.26 -13.99 -8.32
N CYS A 342 -3.86 -12.78 -7.89
CA CYS A 342 -3.83 -11.64 -8.80
C CYS A 342 -2.88 -11.90 -9.97
N ALA A 343 -1.70 -12.42 -9.70
CA ALA A 343 -0.75 -12.76 -10.76
C ALA A 343 -1.38 -13.74 -11.74
N GLU A 344 -2.08 -14.76 -11.23
CA GLU A 344 -2.72 -15.76 -12.08
C GLU A 344 -3.88 -15.16 -12.87
N VAL A 345 -4.76 -14.39 -12.21
CA VAL A 345 -5.94 -13.81 -12.87
C VAL A 345 -5.52 -12.84 -13.98
N VAL A 346 -4.54 -11.99 -13.70
CA VAL A 346 -4.06 -11.02 -14.69
C VAL A 346 -3.42 -11.76 -15.88
N GLN A 347 -2.66 -12.81 -15.62
CA GLN A 347 -2.05 -13.61 -16.67
C GLN A 347 -3.11 -14.26 -17.56
N GLU A 348 -4.18 -14.81 -16.96
CA GLU A 348 -5.24 -15.43 -17.75
C GLU A 348 -6.02 -14.38 -18.54
N ALA A 349 -6.29 -13.22 -17.96
CA ALA A 349 -6.94 -12.13 -18.68
C ALA A 349 -6.12 -11.70 -19.90
N PHE A 350 -4.80 -11.60 -19.70
CA PHE A 350 -3.87 -11.27 -20.78
C PHE A 350 -3.97 -12.32 -21.91
N ARG A 351 -3.99 -13.59 -21.55
CA ARG A 351 -4.05 -14.66 -22.54
C ARG A 351 -5.39 -14.66 -23.30
N ILE A 352 -6.48 -14.32 -22.62
CA ILE A 352 -7.79 -14.20 -23.27
C ILE A 352 -7.75 -13.12 -24.35
N HIS A 353 -7.02 -12.03 -24.11
CA HIS A 353 -6.90 -10.96 -25.11
C HIS A 353 -6.05 -11.37 -26.32
N GLY A 354 -5.23 -12.41 -26.18
CA GLY A 354 -4.36 -12.84 -27.27
C GLY A 354 -3.39 -11.73 -27.66
N GLY A 355 -3.15 -11.61 -28.96
CA GLY A 355 -2.19 -10.62 -29.48
C GLY A 355 -2.51 -9.19 -29.09
N TYR A 356 -3.78 -8.85 -29.02
CA TYR A 356 -4.17 -7.49 -28.64
C TYR A 356 -3.78 -7.15 -27.18
N GLY A 357 -3.67 -8.17 -26.32
CA GLY A 357 -3.22 -7.94 -24.95
C GLY A 357 -1.78 -7.46 -24.86
N TYR A 358 -0.98 -7.72 -25.88
CA TYR A 358 0.42 -7.30 -25.92
C TYR A 358 0.59 -5.88 -26.44
N SER A 359 -0.50 -5.24 -26.86
CA SER A 359 -0.49 -3.89 -27.38
C SER A 359 -0.76 -2.87 -26.26
N LYS A 360 -0.04 -1.76 -26.28
CA LYS A 360 -0.28 -0.67 -25.34
C LYS A 360 -1.65 0.00 -25.51
N GLU A 361 -2.37 -0.33 -26.59
CA GLU A 361 -3.72 0.18 -26.79
C GLU A 361 -4.76 -0.48 -25.86
N TYR A 362 -4.42 -1.64 -25.30
CA TYR A 362 -5.34 -2.40 -24.42
C TYR A 362 -4.83 -2.32 -22.99
N GLU A 363 -5.76 -2.07 -22.08
CA GLU A 363 -5.44 -1.79 -20.67
C GLU A 363 -4.74 -2.97 -19.97
N ILE A 364 -5.00 -4.19 -20.44
CA ILE A 364 -4.50 -5.38 -19.73
C ILE A 364 -2.98 -5.42 -19.66
N GLU A 365 -2.25 -4.82 -20.61
CA GLU A 365 -0.79 -4.82 -20.54
C GLU A 365 -0.29 -4.05 -19.31
N ARG A 366 -1.01 -2.98 -18.93
CA ARG A 366 -0.64 -2.23 -17.72
C ARG A 366 -0.79 -3.11 -16.48
N LEU A 367 -1.90 -3.85 -16.40
CA LEU A 367 -2.13 -4.73 -15.24
C LEU A 367 -1.06 -5.82 -15.16
N MET A 368 -0.58 -6.30 -16.30
CA MET A 368 0.53 -7.28 -16.33
C MET A 368 1.81 -6.69 -15.72
N ARG A 369 2.01 -5.40 -15.87
CA ARG A 369 3.20 -4.74 -15.30
C ARG A 369 3.02 -4.39 -13.82
N GLU A 370 1.76 -4.25 -13.36
CA GLU A 370 1.47 -3.88 -11.97
C GLU A 370 1.44 -5.10 -11.04
N ALA A 371 0.83 -6.19 -11.48
CA ALA A 371 0.59 -7.33 -10.59
C ALA A 371 1.85 -7.89 -9.94
N PRO A 372 2.99 -8.03 -10.64
CA PRO A 372 4.19 -8.61 -10.02
C PRO A 372 4.69 -7.85 -8.79
N PHE A 373 4.46 -6.54 -8.72
CA PHE A 373 4.87 -5.77 -7.56
C PHE A 373 4.28 -6.35 -6.27
N LEU A 374 3.03 -6.81 -6.34
CA LEU A 374 2.32 -7.25 -5.14
C LEU A 374 2.88 -8.56 -4.56
N LEU A 375 3.64 -9.30 -5.37
CA LEU A 375 4.29 -10.53 -4.88
C LEU A 375 5.50 -10.23 -4.00
N ILE A 376 6.10 -9.06 -4.17
CA ILE A 376 7.36 -8.72 -3.49
C ILE A 376 7.24 -7.53 -2.54
N GLY A 377 6.37 -6.57 -2.83
CA GLY A 377 6.23 -5.36 -2.00
C GLY A 377 5.59 -5.64 -0.65
N GLU A 378 6.06 -4.94 0.36
CA GLU A 378 5.55 -5.03 1.74
C GLU A 378 5.56 -6.45 2.28
N GLY A 379 6.70 -7.11 2.10
CA GLY A 379 6.89 -8.50 2.53
C GLY A 379 6.57 -9.46 1.39
N THR A 380 7.60 -10.15 0.93
CA THR A 380 7.44 -11.11 -0.17
C THR A 380 6.47 -12.22 0.21
N SER A 381 6.02 -12.98 -0.82
CA SER A 381 5.21 -14.19 -0.56
C SER A 381 5.92 -15.11 0.42
N GLU A 382 7.23 -15.24 0.32
CA GLU A 382 8.01 -16.10 1.23
C GLU A 382 7.97 -15.58 2.66
N ILE A 383 8.04 -14.26 2.86
CA ILE A 383 7.92 -13.68 4.20
C ILE A 383 6.53 -13.95 4.77
N GLN A 384 5.47 -13.84 3.95
CA GLN A 384 4.12 -14.15 4.41
C GLN A 384 4.02 -15.62 4.85
N LYS A 385 4.60 -16.53 4.07
CA LYS A 385 4.61 -17.94 4.43
C LYS A 385 5.33 -18.19 5.76
N THR A 386 6.41 -17.47 6.01
CA THR A 386 7.13 -17.56 7.27
C THR A 386 6.25 -17.13 8.45
N ILE A 387 5.55 -15.99 8.29
CA ILE A 387 4.66 -15.49 9.36
C ILE A 387 3.53 -16.46 9.61
N ILE A 388 2.91 -16.95 8.54
CA ILE A 388 1.78 -17.88 8.63
C ILE A 388 2.21 -19.16 9.32
N SER A 389 3.33 -19.75 8.89
CA SER A 389 3.78 -21.04 9.47
C SER A 389 4.11 -20.89 10.96
N ARG A 390 4.76 -19.78 11.32
CA ARG A 390 5.07 -19.54 12.73
C ARG A 390 3.80 -19.43 13.57
N GLY A 391 2.81 -18.74 13.06
CA GLY A 391 1.54 -18.58 13.77
C GLY A 391 0.82 -19.89 13.95
N LEU A 392 0.74 -20.68 12.88
CA LEU A 392 0.07 -21.98 12.94
C LEU A 392 0.78 -22.94 13.87
N LEU A 393 2.12 -22.96 13.84
CA LEU A 393 2.87 -23.87 14.70
C LEU A 393 2.75 -23.49 16.17
N ARG A 394 2.58 -22.22 16.49
CA ARG A 394 2.29 -21.82 17.87
C ARG A 394 0.94 -22.39 18.32
N GLU A 395 -0.05 -22.38 17.44
CA GLU A 395 -1.39 -22.82 17.76
C GLU A 395 -1.47 -24.35 17.92
N TYR A 396 -0.70 -25.08 17.11
CA TYR A 396 -0.72 -26.54 17.12
C TYR A 396 0.53 -27.11 17.82
N ARG A 397 1.00 -26.43 18.84
CA ARG A 397 2.20 -26.84 19.56
C ARG A 397 1.96 -28.15 20.31
N LEU A 398 2.93 -29.12 20.23
CA LEU A 398 2.88 -30.38 20.94
C LEU A 398 3.37 -30.24 22.38
#